data_bd82b3f478d966c64cc1c717326a5e71
#
_entry.id   bd82b3f478d966c64cc1c717326a5e71
#
_cell.length_a   1.000
_cell.length_b   1.000
_cell.length_c   1.000
_cell.angle_alpha   90.00
_cell.angle_beta   90.00
_cell.angle_gamma   90.00
#
_symmetry.space_group_name_H-M   'P 1'
#
loop_
_entity.id
_entity.type
_entity.pdbx_description
1 polymer ?
#
loop_
_entity_poly.entity_id
_entity_poly.type
_entity_poly.pdbx_seq_one_letter_code
_entity_poly.pdbx_strand_id
1 'polypeptide(L)'
;MSTSTGGAQQDMGGFLGWVERSGNKLPDPVFLFFWLIVGLVAISVVASLTGVSALHPTKIDPATGTQQVISATSLLSAENIARLWVDMPKTFTHFHPLGYVLVVMLGAGVAERVGLFGTAMRAGVRDVPNVLLTPTVVLVGMVGNLAADAAYVVLIPLAGIIFHAAGRHPIAGIAAAFAGVSGGFSANLLPGQLDALLFGITEASVETVVGDFTANIAGNWFFIAGMTFVFLPVIWYVTDKIIEPRLGNFDPSLAAAASADD
;
A
#
# COMPACT_ATOMS: atom_id res chain seq x y z
N MET A 1 27.31 18.86 -33.83
CA MET A 1 26.34 17.91 -34.38
C MET A 1 25.86 17.09 -33.22
N SER A 2 24.73 17.48 -32.65
CA SER A 2 24.10 16.84 -31.49
C SER A 2 23.23 15.71 -32.01
N THR A 3 23.62 14.47 -31.79
CA THR A 3 22.76 13.31 -31.98
C THR A 3 21.98 13.07 -30.68
N SER A 4 20.74 13.53 -30.66
CA SER A 4 19.77 13.16 -29.64
C SER A 4 19.44 11.68 -29.80
N THR A 5 19.99 10.85 -28.93
CA THR A 5 19.48 9.49 -28.70
C THR A 5 18.17 9.57 -27.92
N GLY A 6 17.09 9.87 -28.65
CA GLY A 6 15.75 9.68 -28.16
C GLY A 6 15.49 8.18 -28.01
N GLY A 7 15.56 7.66 -26.81
CA GLY A 7 15.01 6.34 -26.50
C GLY A 7 13.54 6.35 -26.93
N ALA A 8 13.21 5.50 -27.88
CA ALA A 8 11.85 5.32 -28.35
C ALA A 8 10.99 4.84 -27.17
N GLN A 9 10.30 5.77 -26.51
CA GLN A 9 9.15 5.45 -25.70
C GLN A 9 8.18 4.74 -26.66
N GLN A 10 8.12 3.41 -26.56
CA GLN A 10 7.06 2.66 -27.22
C GLN A 10 5.75 3.15 -26.61
N ASP A 11 5.05 3.96 -27.37
CA ASP A 11 3.71 4.42 -27.00
C ASP A 11 2.83 3.18 -26.85
N MET A 12 2.63 2.75 -25.60
CA MET A 12 1.76 1.63 -25.28
C MET A 12 0.33 2.08 -25.57
N GLY A 13 -0.10 1.89 -26.81
CA GLY A 13 -1.45 2.20 -27.26
C GLY A 13 -2.50 1.41 -26.47
N GLY A 14 -3.70 1.96 -26.33
CA GLY A 14 -4.83 1.31 -25.69
C GLY A 14 -4.94 1.57 -24.19
N PHE A 15 -5.59 0.64 -23.48
CA PHE A 15 -5.92 0.78 -22.05
C PHE A 15 -4.68 0.98 -21.16
N LEU A 16 -3.60 0.24 -21.42
CA LEU A 16 -2.36 0.36 -20.64
C LEU A 16 -1.70 1.74 -20.78
N GLY A 17 -1.64 2.28 -21.99
CA GLY A 17 -1.12 3.64 -22.20
C GLY A 17 -2.01 4.73 -21.58
N TRP A 18 -3.32 4.49 -21.47
CA TRP A 18 -4.22 5.38 -20.73
C TRP A 18 -3.93 5.33 -19.22
N VAL A 19 -3.77 4.12 -18.65
CA VAL A 19 -3.42 3.92 -17.22
C VAL A 19 -2.09 4.59 -16.90
N GLU A 20 -1.06 4.37 -17.72
CA GLU A 20 0.26 4.99 -17.55
C GLU A 20 0.18 6.52 -17.58
N ARG A 21 -0.44 7.09 -18.59
CA ARG A 21 -0.58 8.56 -18.70
C ARG A 21 -1.42 9.15 -17.58
N SER A 22 -2.44 8.44 -17.11
CA SER A 22 -3.26 8.89 -15.97
C SER A 22 -2.49 8.79 -14.66
N GLY A 23 -1.76 7.69 -14.44
CA GLY A 23 -0.91 7.49 -13.26
C GLY A 23 0.20 8.54 -13.16
N ASN A 24 0.88 8.81 -14.28
CA ASN A 24 1.98 9.80 -14.32
C ASN A 24 1.50 11.26 -14.15
N LYS A 25 0.20 11.53 -14.27
CA LYS A 25 -0.40 12.86 -14.02
C LYS A 25 -0.87 13.05 -12.60
N LEU A 26 -0.93 11.98 -11.80
CA LEU A 26 -1.33 12.09 -10.41
C LEU A 26 -0.28 12.90 -9.64
N PRO A 27 -0.70 13.90 -8.86
CA PRO A 27 0.22 14.62 -7.98
C PRO A 27 0.70 13.69 -6.86
N ASP A 28 1.76 14.13 -6.17
CA ASP A 28 2.25 13.46 -4.97
C ASP A 28 1.08 13.16 -4.00
N PRO A 29 1.05 11.99 -3.35
CA PRO A 29 -0.02 11.59 -2.44
C PRO A 29 -0.37 12.65 -1.37
N VAL A 30 0.60 13.42 -0.89
CA VAL A 30 0.37 14.51 0.07
C VAL A 30 -0.58 15.57 -0.52
N PHE A 31 -0.35 15.96 -1.78
CA PHE A 31 -1.23 16.94 -2.45
C PHE A 31 -2.61 16.33 -2.76
N LEU A 32 -2.70 15.03 -3.05
CA LEU A 32 -3.99 14.35 -3.22
C LEU A 32 -4.83 14.46 -1.95
N PHE A 33 -4.26 14.09 -0.80
CA PHE A 33 -4.96 14.20 0.48
C PHE A 33 -5.31 15.65 0.83
N PHE A 34 -4.42 16.59 0.56
CA PHE A 34 -4.71 18.02 0.75
C PHE A 34 -5.94 18.45 -0.06
N TRP A 35 -6.00 18.12 -1.34
CA TRP A 35 -7.14 18.46 -2.20
C TRP A 35 -8.43 17.75 -1.78
N LEU A 36 -8.35 16.50 -1.31
CA LEU A 36 -9.51 15.79 -0.76
C LEU A 36 -10.06 16.48 0.49
N ILE A 37 -9.19 16.94 1.38
CA ILE A 37 -9.59 17.71 2.57
C ILE A 37 -10.25 19.03 2.15
N VAL A 38 -9.66 19.77 1.21
CA VAL A 38 -10.23 21.01 0.68
C VAL A 38 -11.60 20.74 0.07
N GLY A 39 -11.73 19.68 -0.73
CA GLY A 39 -13.00 19.26 -1.31
C GLY A 39 -14.06 18.94 -0.26
N LEU A 40 -13.70 18.20 0.79
CA LEU A 40 -14.59 17.86 1.89
C LEU A 40 -15.06 19.12 2.64
N VAL A 41 -14.14 20.04 2.92
CA VAL A 41 -14.46 21.33 3.54
C VAL A 41 -15.44 22.11 2.66
N ALA A 42 -15.19 22.22 1.36
CA ALA A 42 -16.09 22.91 0.43
C ALA A 42 -17.49 22.27 0.41
N ILE A 43 -17.57 20.94 0.35
CA ILE A 43 -18.84 20.21 0.40
C ILE A 43 -19.57 20.48 1.71
N SER A 44 -18.86 20.48 2.85
CA SER A 44 -19.49 20.75 4.16
C SER A 44 -20.08 22.18 4.26
N VAL A 45 -19.37 23.15 3.70
CA VAL A 45 -19.84 24.54 3.64
C VAL A 45 -21.10 24.64 2.79
N VAL A 46 -21.08 24.07 1.58
CA VAL A 46 -22.23 24.09 0.67
C VAL A 46 -23.43 23.37 1.30
N ALA A 47 -23.22 22.18 1.87
CA ALA A 47 -24.27 21.40 2.51
C ALA A 47 -24.88 22.15 3.71
N SER A 48 -24.07 22.85 4.49
CA SER A 48 -24.54 23.68 5.60
C SER A 48 -25.35 24.90 5.12
N LEU A 49 -24.89 25.56 4.04
CA LEU A 49 -25.59 26.71 3.47
C LEU A 49 -26.94 26.34 2.81
N THR A 50 -26.99 25.14 2.22
CA THR A 50 -28.24 24.63 1.59
C THR A 50 -29.17 23.96 2.58
N GLY A 51 -28.81 23.84 3.86
CA GLY A 51 -29.63 23.23 4.90
C GLY A 51 -29.87 21.73 4.73
N VAL A 52 -28.92 21.03 4.11
CA VAL A 52 -29.02 19.57 3.94
C VAL A 52 -29.17 18.91 5.29
N SER A 53 -30.22 18.09 5.44
CA SER A 53 -30.49 17.32 6.65
C SER A 53 -31.02 15.94 6.30
N ALA A 54 -30.80 14.99 7.19
CA ALA A 54 -31.28 13.62 7.07
C ALA A 54 -31.79 13.10 8.42
N LEU A 55 -32.69 12.14 8.39
CA LEU A 55 -33.16 11.45 9.59
C LEU A 55 -32.12 10.39 10.02
N HIS A 56 -31.81 10.38 11.31
CA HIS A 56 -30.93 9.33 11.83
C HIS A 56 -31.62 7.98 11.77
N PRO A 57 -31.01 6.93 11.19
CA PRO A 57 -31.71 5.66 10.94
C PRO A 57 -32.18 4.95 12.20
N THR A 58 -31.52 5.12 13.34
CA THR A 58 -31.80 4.35 14.57
C THR A 58 -32.04 5.20 15.81
N LYS A 59 -31.64 6.49 15.81
CA LYS A 59 -31.82 7.34 17.01
C LYS A 59 -33.17 8.05 16.95
N ILE A 60 -33.89 7.93 18.06
CA ILE A 60 -35.15 8.63 18.29
C ILE A 60 -34.87 9.78 19.23
N ASP A 61 -35.39 10.97 18.91
CA ASP A 61 -35.34 12.14 19.78
C ASP A 61 -36.24 11.91 21.01
N PRO A 62 -35.67 11.89 22.23
CA PRO A 62 -36.43 11.64 23.44
C PRO A 62 -37.54 12.67 23.70
N ALA A 63 -37.42 13.89 23.17
CA ALA A 63 -38.36 14.97 23.39
C ALA A 63 -39.57 14.91 22.45
N THR A 64 -39.38 14.41 21.22
CA THR A 64 -40.43 14.41 20.18
C THR A 64 -40.96 13.01 19.85
N GLY A 65 -40.23 11.95 20.24
CA GLY A 65 -40.58 10.57 19.87
C GLY A 65 -40.40 10.26 18.38
N THR A 66 -39.82 11.20 17.60
CA THR A 66 -39.54 11.04 16.17
C THR A 66 -38.09 10.77 15.92
N GLN A 67 -37.75 10.32 14.72
CA GLN A 67 -36.32 10.13 14.35
C GLN A 67 -35.53 11.44 14.47
N GLN A 68 -34.36 11.37 15.06
CA GLN A 68 -33.47 12.52 15.23
C GLN A 68 -33.03 13.06 13.87
N VAL A 69 -33.20 14.36 13.65
CA VAL A 69 -32.73 15.04 12.44
C VAL A 69 -31.26 15.40 12.61
N ILE A 70 -30.43 14.98 11.67
CA ILE A 70 -29.02 15.40 11.58
C ILE A 70 -28.94 16.45 10.48
N SER A 71 -28.51 17.65 10.81
CA SER A 71 -28.26 18.72 9.86
C SER A 71 -26.77 18.83 9.57
N ALA A 72 -26.44 19.11 8.30
CA ALA A 72 -25.07 19.36 7.90
C ALA A 72 -24.55 20.66 8.56
N THR A 73 -23.41 20.55 9.23
CA THR A 73 -22.70 21.68 9.83
C THR A 73 -21.41 21.96 9.06
N SER A 74 -21.09 23.24 8.85
CA SER A 74 -19.85 23.62 8.18
C SER A 74 -18.64 23.24 9.02
N LEU A 75 -17.66 22.57 8.41
CA LEU A 75 -16.36 22.29 9.05
C LEU A 75 -15.59 23.58 9.40
N LEU A 76 -15.91 24.71 8.75
CA LEU A 76 -15.32 26.01 9.04
C LEU A 76 -16.13 26.81 10.09
N SER A 77 -17.15 26.24 10.71
CA SER A 77 -17.83 26.91 11.81
C SER A 77 -16.86 27.11 12.99
N ALA A 78 -17.04 28.24 13.73
CA ALA A 78 -16.19 28.54 14.89
C ALA A 78 -16.15 27.40 15.91
N GLU A 79 -17.28 26.71 16.10
CA GLU A 79 -17.42 25.57 16.99
C GLU A 79 -16.59 24.38 16.49
N ASN A 80 -16.67 24.03 15.20
CA ASN A 80 -15.92 22.89 14.63
C ASN A 80 -14.42 23.18 14.58
N ILE A 81 -14.00 24.41 14.31
CA ILE A 81 -12.60 24.83 14.39
C ILE A 81 -12.09 24.73 15.82
N ALA A 82 -12.82 25.27 16.79
CA ALA A 82 -12.45 25.19 18.19
C ALA A 82 -12.35 23.74 18.67
N ARG A 83 -13.32 22.89 18.29
CA ARG A 83 -13.35 21.48 18.60
C ARG A 83 -12.17 20.74 17.99
N LEU A 84 -11.80 21.05 16.74
CA LEU A 84 -10.63 20.45 16.07
C LEU A 84 -9.35 20.66 16.91
N TRP A 85 -9.12 21.88 17.39
CA TRP A 85 -7.92 22.19 18.17
C TRP A 85 -7.97 21.63 19.59
N VAL A 86 -9.12 21.73 20.26
CA VAL A 86 -9.29 21.25 21.64
C VAL A 86 -9.23 19.74 21.72
N ASP A 87 -9.89 19.06 20.78
CA ASP A 87 -10.01 17.60 20.79
C ASP A 87 -8.84 16.88 20.07
N MET A 88 -7.96 17.63 19.38
CA MET A 88 -6.84 17.03 18.63
C MET A 88 -5.99 16.07 19.46
N PRO A 89 -5.50 16.42 20.67
CA PRO A 89 -4.72 15.50 21.50
C PRO A 89 -5.51 14.25 21.86
N LYS A 90 -6.79 14.43 22.21
CA LYS A 90 -7.68 13.33 22.57
C LYS A 90 -7.96 12.43 21.37
N THR A 91 -8.26 13.00 20.20
CA THR A 91 -8.51 12.25 18.97
C THR A 91 -7.29 11.40 18.59
N PHE A 92 -6.09 11.96 18.74
CA PHE A 92 -4.85 11.23 18.48
C PHE A 92 -4.60 10.11 19.50
N THR A 93 -4.67 10.41 20.79
CA THR A 93 -4.35 9.42 21.84
C THR A 93 -5.40 8.33 22.00
N HIS A 94 -6.67 8.62 21.64
CA HIS A 94 -7.78 7.65 21.67
C HIS A 94 -8.04 7.04 20.29
N PHE A 95 -7.13 7.21 19.33
CA PHE A 95 -7.20 6.48 18.07
C PHE A 95 -7.00 4.99 18.36
N HIS A 96 -8.09 4.22 18.26
CA HIS A 96 -8.15 2.84 18.73
C HIS A 96 -7.01 1.94 18.23
N PRO A 97 -6.59 1.99 16.95
CA PRO A 97 -5.48 1.19 16.45
C PRO A 97 -4.09 1.63 16.94
N LEU A 98 -3.95 2.83 17.54
CA LEU A 98 -2.64 3.42 17.83
C LEU A 98 -1.74 2.50 18.66
N GLY A 99 -2.28 1.88 19.70
CA GLY A 99 -1.52 0.98 20.58
C GLY A 99 -1.00 -0.26 19.84
N TYR A 100 -1.86 -0.90 19.07
CA TYR A 100 -1.50 -2.10 18.28
C TYR A 100 -0.45 -1.78 17.23
N VAL A 101 -0.64 -0.69 16.49
CA VAL A 101 0.31 -0.26 15.45
C VAL A 101 1.66 0.08 16.05
N LEU A 102 1.71 0.82 17.17
CA LEU A 102 2.97 1.18 17.83
C LEU A 102 3.74 -0.05 18.30
N VAL A 103 3.07 -1.03 18.92
CA VAL A 103 3.72 -2.27 19.38
C VAL A 103 4.32 -3.05 18.21
N VAL A 104 3.55 -3.22 17.12
CA VAL A 104 4.01 -3.93 15.92
C VAL A 104 5.17 -3.18 15.25
N MET A 105 5.06 -1.85 15.11
CA MET A 105 6.12 -1.03 14.52
C MET A 105 7.40 -0.98 15.37
N LEU A 106 7.29 -0.99 16.68
CA LEU A 106 8.48 -1.08 17.55
C LEU A 106 9.21 -2.41 17.36
N GLY A 107 8.49 -3.53 17.30
CA GLY A 107 9.07 -4.84 17.02
C GLY A 107 9.72 -4.91 15.62
N ALA A 108 9.00 -4.46 14.61
CA ALA A 108 9.51 -4.41 13.24
C ALA A 108 10.72 -3.47 13.11
N GLY A 109 10.68 -2.29 13.73
CA GLY A 109 11.78 -1.32 13.71
C GLY A 109 13.06 -1.85 14.37
N VAL A 110 12.95 -2.60 15.47
CA VAL A 110 14.10 -3.29 16.08
C VAL A 110 14.67 -4.32 15.11
N ALA A 111 13.84 -5.16 14.52
CA ALA A 111 14.25 -6.19 13.56
C ALA A 111 14.92 -5.58 12.30
N GLU A 112 14.41 -4.46 11.82
CA GLU A 112 15.00 -3.70 10.72
C GLU A 112 16.36 -3.11 11.12
N ARG A 113 16.44 -2.46 12.28
CA ARG A 113 17.65 -1.80 12.76
C ARG A 113 18.82 -2.76 12.96
N VAL A 114 18.55 -4.00 13.39
CA VAL A 114 19.58 -5.05 13.52
C VAL A 114 19.88 -5.76 12.19
N GLY A 115 19.21 -5.40 11.11
CA GLY A 115 19.42 -5.97 9.77
C GLY A 115 18.81 -7.35 9.56
N LEU A 116 17.91 -7.79 10.45
CA LEU A 116 17.28 -9.13 10.37
C LEU A 116 16.54 -9.30 9.04
N PHE A 117 15.68 -8.35 8.68
CA PHE A 117 14.89 -8.43 7.45
C PHE A 117 15.78 -8.42 6.20
N GLY A 118 16.76 -7.51 6.12
CA GLY A 118 17.68 -7.44 4.99
C GLY A 118 18.49 -8.73 4.83
N THR A 119 18.94 -9.32 5.95
CA THR A 119 19.68 -10.59 5.93
C THR A 119 18.79 -11.76 5.51
N ALA A 120 17.57 -11.84 6.05
CA ALA A 120 16.61 -12.89 5.70
C ALA A 120 16.19 -12.84 4.22
N MET A 121 15.90 -11.63 3.69
CA MET A 121 15.56 -11.46 2.27
C MET A 121 16.72 -11.88 1.35
N ARG A 122 17.95 -11.47 1.65
CA ARG A 122 19.13 -11.87 0.87
C ARG A 122 19.37 -13.38 0.93
N ALA A 123 19.25 -13.98 2.11
CA ALA A 123 19.39 -15.42 2.27
C ALA A 123 18.30 -16.19 1.49
N GLY A 124 17.07 -15.69 1.48
CA GLY A 124 15.95 -16.33 0.79
C GLY A 124 16.09 -16.37 -0.73
N VAL A 125 16.86 -15.46 -1.33
CA VAL A 125 17.01 -15.39 -2.81
C VAL A 125 18.41 -15.78 -3.31
N ARG A 126 19.34 -16.14 -2.41
CA ARG A 126 20.76 -16.28 -2.75
C ARG A 126 21.08 -17.48 -3.66
N ASP A 127 20.60 -18.66 -3.31
CA ASP A 127 21.03 -19.92 -3.94
C ASP A 127 19.86 -20.60 -4.69
N VAL A 128 19.03 -19.78 -5.37
CA VAL A 128 17.80 -20.23 -6.03
C VAL A 128 18.09 -20.60 -7.49
N PRO A 129 17.66 -21.79 -7.96
CA PRO A 129 17.78 -22.14 -9.37
C PRO A 129 16.93 -21.21 -10.25
N ASN A 130 17.41 -20.93 -11.49
CA ASN A 130 16.78 -19.99 -12.42
C ASN A 130 15.29 -20.21 -12.63
N VAL A 131 14.83 -21.46 -12.65
CA VAL A 131 13.42 -21.82 -12.84
C VAL A 131 12.53 -21.35 -11.69
N LEU A 132 13.07 -21.34 -10.46
CA LEU A 132 12.36 -20.93 -9.24
C LEU A 132 12.69 -19.50 -8.82
N LEU A 133 13.51 -18.78 -9.58
CA LEU A 133 13.96 -17.45 -9.20
C LEU A 133 12.81 -16.46 -9.07
N THR A 134 11.93 -16.38 -10.06
CA THR A 134 10.76 -15.49 -10.03
C THR A 134 9.83 -15.81 -8.87
N PRO A 135 9.31 -17.04 -8.72
CA PRO A 135 8.39 -17.34 -7.62
C PRO A 135 9.04 -17.14 -6.24
N THR A 136 10.33 -17.40 -6.10
CA THR A 136 11.04 -17.17 -4.83
C THR A 136 11.17 -15.68 -4.52
N VAL A 137 11.58 -14.87 -5.49
CA VAL A 137 11.65 -13.40 -5.32
C VAL A 137 10.29 -12.82 -4.96
N VAL A 138 9.23 -13.27 -5.62
CA VAL A 138 7.85 -12.84 -5.34
C VAL A 138 7.43 -13.24 -3.92
N LEU A 139 7.67 -14.49 -3.53
CA LEU A 139 7.34 -14.98 -2.18
C LEU A 139 8.12 -14.24 -1.09
N VAL A 140 9.43 -14.05 -1.30
CA VAL A 140 10.27 -13.26 -0.38
C VAL A 140 9.79 -11.81 -0.32
N GLY A 141 9.32 -11.25 -1.44
CA GLY A 141 8.69 -9.94 -1.49
C GLY A 141 7.41 -9.86 -0.65
N MET A 142 6.51 -10.82 -0.83
CA MET A 142 5.26 -10.88 -0.06
C MET A 142 5.54 -10.96 1.45
N VAL A 143 6.38 -11.90 1.87
CA VAL A 143 6.77 -12.04 3.28
C VAL A 143 7.56 -10.83 3.76
N GLY A 144 8.41 -10.27 2.89
CA GLY A 144 9.20 -9.07 3.16
C GLY A 144 8.35 -7.82 3.45
N ASN A 145 7.09 -7.78 3.01
CA ASN A 145 6.15 -6.71 3.35
C ASN A 145 5.95 -6.53 4.88
N LEU A 146 6.24 -7.57 5.68
CA LEU A 146 6.28 -7.45 7.15
C LEU A 146 7.33 -6.44 7.63
N ALA A 147 8.37 -6.21 6.82
CA ALA A 147 9.40 -5.20 7.05
C ALA A 147 8.99 -3.81 6.50
N ALA A 148 7.74 -3.63 6.11
CA ALA A 148 7.24 -2.39 5.53
C ALA A 148 8.14 -1.86 4.39
N ASP A 149 8.64 -0.62 4.54
CA ASP A 149 9.41 0.06 3.49
C ASP A 149 10.79 -0.58 3.22
N ALA A 150 11.37 -1.28 4.19
CA ALA A 150 12.66 -1.94 4.03
C ALA A 150 12.68 -2.97 2.89
N ALA A 151 11.56 -3.66 2.64
CA ALA A 151 11.44 -4.60 1.53
C ALA A 151 11.57 -3.91 0.16
N TYR A 152 11.00 -2.73 0.00
CA TYR A 152 11.12 -1.96 -1.25
C TYR A 152 12.56 -1.52 -1.50
N VAL A 153 13.25 -1.06 -0.48
CA VAL A 153 14.63 -0.55 -0.61
C VAL A 153 15.65 -1.67 -0.81
N VAL A 154 15.44 -2.82 -0.16
CA VAL A 154 16.43 -3.92 -0.18
C VAL A 154 16.16 -4.92 -1.30
N LEU A 155 14.92 -5.43 -1.40
CA LEU A 155 14.63 -6.55 -2.29
C LEU A 155 14.54 -6.15 -3.76
N ILE A 156 13.99 -4.99 -4.07
CA ILE A 156 13.76 -4.57 -5.46
C ILE A 156 15.08 -4.40 -6.22
N PRO A 157 16.06 -3.62 -5.73
CA PRO A 157 17.37 -3.53 -6.37
C PRO A 157 18.11 -4.88 -6.40
N LEU A 158 18.03 -5.64 -5.32
CA LEU A 158 18.64 -6.97 -5.21
C LEU A 158 18.09 -7.94 -6.26
N ALA A 159 16.78 -7.93 -6.51
CA ALA A 159 16.16 -8.77 -7.53
C ALA A 159 16.66 -8.43 -8.94
N GLY A 160 16.85 -7.14 -9.24
CA GLY A 160 17.47 -6.72 -10.49
C GLY A 160 18.88 -7.29 -10.68
N ILE A 161 19.71 -7.22 -9.63
CA ILE A 161 21.08 -7.76 -9.65
C ILE A 161 21.08 -9.29 -9.81
N ILE A 162 20.19 -9.99 -9.09
CA ILE A 162 20.14 -11.46 -9.15
C ILE A 162 19.62 -11.95 -10.50
N PHE A 163 18.61 -11.31 -11.06
CA PHE A 163 18.12 -11.63 -12.40
C PHE A 163 19.21 -11.40 -13.44
N HIS A 164 19.94 -10.30 -13.35
CA HIS A 164 21.08 -10.05 -14.21
C HIS A 164 22.15 -11.15 -14.09
N ALA A 165 22.55 -11.50 -12.87
CA ALA A 165 23.51 -12.58 -12.63
C ALA A 165 23.04 -13.95 -13.13
N ALA A 166 21.73 -14.18 -13.16
CA ALA A 166 21.11 -15.39 -13.71
C ALA A 166 20.95 -15.35 -15.25
N GLY A 167 21.42 -14.31 -15.93
CA GLY A 167 21.28 -14.12 -17.38
C GLY A 167 19.86 -13.73 -17.82
N ARG A 168 19.03 -13.28 -16.89
CA ARG A 168 17.65 -12.81 -17.14
C ARG A 168 17.59 -11.29 -17.17
N HIS A 169 16.49 -10.73 -17.69
CA HIS A 169 16.35 -9.29 -17.79
C HIS A 169 16.16 -8.63 -16.41
N PRO A 170 17.04 -7.69 -15.97
CA PRO A 170 16.99 -7.09 -14.63
C PRO A 170 15.66 -6.41 -14.30
N ILE A 171 15.04 -5.76 -15.30
CA ILE A 171 13.74 -5.08 -15.14
C ILE A 171 12.64 -6.09 -14.81
N ALA A 172 12.70 -7.32 -15.34
CA ALA A 172 11.74 -8.36 -14.97
C ALA A 172 11.89 -8.74 -13.48
N GLY A 173 13.11 -8.80 -12.96
CA GLY A 173 13.37 -9.02 -11.53
C GLY A 173 12.85 -7.90 -10.65
N ILE A 174 13.11 -6.64 -11.03
CA ILE A 174 12.60 -5.45 -10.36
C ILE A 174 11.06 -5.47 -10.32
N ALA A 175 10.42 -5.74 -11.46
CA ALA A 175 8.97 -5.81 -11.56
C ALA A 175 8.36 -6.93 -10.69
N ALA A 176 8.98 -8.11 -10.71
CA ALA A 176 8.56 -9.25 -9.89
C ALA A 176 8.67 -8.95 -8.38
N ALA A 177 9.78 -8.38 -7.95
CA ALA A 177 9.99 -8.00 -6.56
C ALA A 177 9.01 -6.90 -6.12
N PHE A 178 8.83 -5.87 -6.94
CA PHE A 178 7.87 -4.80 -6.67
C PHE A 178 6.44 -5.34 -6.55
N ALA A 179 6.02 -6.19 -7.49
CA ALA A 179 4.70 -6.82 -7.45
C ALA A 179 4.54 -7.73 -6.22
N GLY A 180 5.59 -8.47 -5.82
CA GLY A 180 5.59 -9.30 -4.63
C GLY A 180 5.45 -8.48 -3.35
N VAL A 181 6.25 -7.44 -3.17
CA VAL A 181 6.19 -6.56 -1.98
C VAL A 181 4.85 -5.85 -1.92
N SER A 182 4.37 -5.28 -3.03
CA SER A 182 3.07 -4.59 -3.10
C SER A 182 1.89 -5.56 -2.89
N GLY A 183 1.96 -6.75 -3.46
CA GLY A 183 0.98 -7.82 -3.25
C GLY A 183 0.93 -8.31 -1.80
N GLY A 184 2.06 -8.23 -1.08
CA GLY A 184 2.20 -8.62 0.32
C GLY A 184 1.31 -7.87 1.31
N PHE A 185 0.74 -6.73 0.93
CA PHE A 185 -0.27 -6.04 1.74
C PHE A 185 -1.59 -6.83 1.84
N SER A 186 -1.92 -7.60 0.81
CA SER A 186 -3.16 -8.39 0.73
C SER A 186 -2.92 -9.90 0.70
N ALA A 187 -1.68 -10.33 0.49
CA ALA A 187 -1.28 -11.73 0.34
C ALA A 187 0.01 -11.99 1.13
N ASN A 188 -0.13 -12.53 2.33
CA ASN A 188 1.01 -12.79 3.20
C ASN A 188 0.79 -14.09 4.01
N LEU A 189 1.87 -14.69 4.46
CA LEU A 189 1.80 -15.89 5.31
C LEU A 189 1.63 -15.55 6.80
N LEU A 190 1.94 -14.32 7.18
CA LEU A 190 1.83 -13.82 8.56
C LEU A 190 1.06 -12.50 8.57
N PRO A 191 0.28 -12.23 9.63
CA PRO A 191 -0.34 -10.92 9.83
C PRO A 191 0.70 -9.83 9.95
N GLY A 192 0.47 -8.70 9.29
CA GLY A 192 1.37 -7.56 9.26
C GLY A 192 0.83 -6.33 10.00
N GLN A 193 1.49 -5.20 9.77
CA GLN A 193 1.11 -3.91 10.36
C GLN A 193 -0.29 -3.46 9.93
N LEU A 194 -0.66 -3.75 8.67
CA LEU A 194 -1.96 -3.40 8.12
C LEU A 194 -3.08 -4.20 8.80
N ASP A 195 -2.84 -5.48 9.11
CA ASP A 195 -3.82 -6.31 9.82
C ASP A 195 -4.09 -5.76 11.22
N ALA A 196 -3.04 -5.31 11.93
CA ALA A 196 -3.18 -4.67 13.25
C ALA A 196 -3.96 -3.35 13.17
N LEU A 197 -3.73 -2.54 12.13
CA LEU A 197 -4.47 -1.30 11.90
C LEU A 197 -5.94 -1.57 11.60
N LEU A 198 -6.22 -2.46 10.66
CA LEU A 198 -7.58 -2.81 10.25
C LEU A 198 -8.36 -3.50 11.37
N PHE A 199 -7.68 -4.34 12.16
CA PHE A 199 -8.26 -4.93 13.36
C PHE A 199 -8.78 -3.86 14.32
N GLY A 200 -7.94 -2.88 14.70
CA GLY A 200 -8.35 -1.83 15.63
C GLY A 200 -9.48 -0.94 15.08
N ILE A 201 -9.50 -0.65 13.77
CA ILE A 201 -10.60 0.10 13.14
C ILE A 201 -11.89 -0.73 13.15
N THR A 202 -11.79 -2.03 12.84
CA THR A 202 -12.94 -2.94 12.82
C THR A 202 -13.54 -3.08 14.19
N GLU A 203 -12.72 -3.32 15.22
CA GLU A 203 -13.17 -3.45 16.62
C GLU A 203 -13.94 -2.20 17.05
N ALA A 204 -13.35 -1.01 16.89
CA ALA A 204 -14.01 0.25 17.21
C ALA A 204 -15.31 0.47 16.44
N SER A 205 -15.37 0.05 15.18
CA SER A 205 -16.56 0.20 14.34
C SER A 205 -17.70 -0.75 14.78
N VAL A 206 -17.36 -1.98 15.08
CA VAL A 206 -18.34 -2.99 15.49
C VAL A 206 -18.92 -2.69 16.88
N GLU A 207 -18.11 -2.21 17.82
CA GLU A 207 -18.56 -1.77 19.14
C GLU A 207 -19.68 -0.71 19.09
N THR A 208 -19.71 0.09 18.02
CA THR A 208 -20.79 1.09 17.84
C THR A 208 -22.14 0.46 17.51
N VAL A 209 -22.17 -0.78 17.02
CA VAL A 209 -23.38 -1.48 16.56
C VAL A 209 -23.72 -2.64 17.50
N VAL A 210 -22.71 -3.38 17.92
CA VAL A 210 -22.85 -4.57 18.77
C VAL A 210 -21.96 -4.35 20.00
N GLY A 211 -22.54 -4.01 21.14
CA GLY A 211 -21.80 -3.97 22.41
C GLY A 211 -21.15 -5.35 22.69
N ASP A 212 -20.05 -5.39 23.38
CA ASP A 212 -19.34 -6.62 23.76
C ASP A 212 -18.81 -7.48 22.60
N PHE A 213 -18.40 -6.87 21.48
CA PHE A 213 -17.73 -7.57 20.40
C PHE A 213 -16.22 -7.65 20.66
N THR A 214 -15.68 -8.85 20.65
CA THR A 214 -14.24 -9.11 20.66
C THR A 214 -13.80 -9.59 19.29
N ALA A 215 -12.99 -8.79 18.60
CA ALA A 215 -12.37 -9.19 17.34
C ALA A 215 -11.09 -10.03 17.62
N ASN A 216 -10.61 -10.72 16.61
CA ASN A 216 -9.34 -11.42 16.64
C ASN A 216 -8.40 -10.78 15.61
N ILE A 217 -7.22 -10.33 16.02
CA ILE A 217 -6.22 -9.72 15.14
C ILE A 217 -5.78 -10.67 14.01
N ALA A 218 -5.84 -11.98 14.23
CA ALA A 218 -5.57 -13.00 13.22
C ALA A 218 -6.83 -13.45 12.44
N GLY A 219 -7.97 -12.76 12.62
CA GLY A 219 -9.24 -13.17 12.00
C GLY A 219 -9.21 -13.21 10.47
N ASN A 220 -8.37 -12.40 9.85
CA ASN A 220 -8.19 -12.36 8.41
C ASN A 220 -7.08 -13.30 7.88
N TRP A 221 -6.40 -14.04 8.75
CA TRP A 221 -5.22 -14.82 8.40
C TRP A 221 -5.46 -15.84 7.29
N PHE A 222 -6.58 -16.58 7.34
CA PHE A 222 -6.90 -17.57 6.29
C PHE A 222 -7.06 -16.92 4.92
N PHE A 223 -7.63 -15.71 4.87
CA PHE A 223 -7.80 -14.98 3.63
C PHE A 223 -6.45 -14.52 3.07
N ILE A 224 -5.62 -13.84 3.85
CA ILE A 224 -4.32 -13.35 3.38
C ILE A 224 -3.36 -14.49 3.00
N ALA A 225 -3.39 -15.60 3.75
CA ALA A 225 -2.63 -16.79 3.42
C ALA A 225 -3.14 -17.44 2.12
N GLY A 226 -4.46 -17.57 1.96
CA GLY A 226 -5.08 -18.07 0.72
C GLY A 226 -4.75 -17.20 -0.49
N MET A 227 -4.75 -15.87 -0.34
CA MET A 227 -4.38 -14.94 -1.41
C MET A 227 -2.91 -15.08 -1.84
N THR A 228 -2.02 -15.52 -0.96
CA THR A 228 -0.63 -15.82 -1.34
C THR A 228 -0.57 -16.91 -2.40
N PHE A 229 -1.38 -17.96 -2.27
CA PHE A 229 -1.46 -19.05 -3.27
C PHE A 229 -2.10 -18.62 -4.59
N VAL A 230 -2.82 -17.50 -4.62
CA VAL A 230 -3.38 -16.90 -5.85
C VAL A 230 -2.38 -15.93 -6.48
N PHE A 231 -1.84 -15.00 -5.70
CA PHE A 231 -0.97 -13.94 -6.22
C PHE A 231 0.39 -14.46 -6.68
N LEU A 232 0.97 -15.42 -5.96
CA LEU A 232 2.27 -15.97 -6.31
C LEU A 232 2.30 -16.56 -7.75
N PRO A 233 1.43 -17.48 -8.13
CA PRO A 233 1.43 -18.03 -9.49
C PRO A 233 1.03 -17.01 -10.56
N VAL A 234 0.15 -16.07 -10.23
CA VAL A 234 -0.25 -15.01 -11.16
C VAL A 234 0.93 -14.08 -11.45
N ILE A 235 1.62 -13.57 -10.42
CA ILE A 235 2.79 -12.70 -10.62
C ILE A 235 3.91 -13.45 -11.33
N TRP A 236 4.17 -14.71 -10.97
CA TRP A 236 5.14 -15.57 -11.64
C TRP A 236 4.82 -15.71 -13.13
N TYR A 237 3.57 -16.10 -13.46
CA TYR A 237 3.14 -16.27 -14.84
C TYR A 237 3.25 -14.97 -15.65
N VAL A 238 2.77 -13.87 -15.10
CA VAL A 238 2.82 -12.56 -15.75
C VAL A 238 4.26 -12.11 -15.99
N THR A 239 5.13 -12.30 -15.01
CA THR A 239 6.55 -11.92 -15.14
C THR A 239 7.24 -12.76 -16.21
N ASP A 240 7.17 -14.09 -16.13
CA ASP A 240 7.96 -14.98 -16.99
C ASP A 240 7.35 -15.14 -18.40
N LYS A 241 6.03 -14.98 -18.56
CA LYS A 241 5.35 -15.25 -19.83
C LYS A 241 4.88 -13.99 -20.56
N ILE A 242 4.74 -12.87 -19.85
CA ILE A 242 4.23 -11.64 -20.45
C ILE A 242 5.28 -10.52 -20.42
N ILE A 243 5.86 -10.24 -19.23
CA ILE A 243 6.77 -9.09 -19.07
C ILE A 243 8.14 -9.40 -19.68
N GLU A 244 8.80 -10.46 -19.22
CA GLU A 244 10.16 -10.78 -19.65
C GLU A 244 10.29 -10.98 -21.16
N PRO A 245 9.36 -11.70 -21.85
CA PRO A 245 9.41 -11.80 -23.32
C PRO A 245 9.24 -10.47 -24.05
N ARG A 246 8.51 -9.51 -23.47
CA ARG A 246 8.32 -8.18 -24.05
C ARG A 246 9.52 -7.27 -23.90
N LEU A 247 10.34 -7.47 -22.87
CA LEU A 247 11.58 -6.74 -22.64
C LEU A 247 12.68 -7.14 -23.63
N GLY A 248 12.58 -8.32 -24.25
CA GLY A 248 13.58 -8.85 -25.14
C GLY A 248 14.83 -9.37 -24.42
N ASN A 249 15.90 -9.63 -25.20
CA ASN A 249 17.16 -10.06 -24.62
C ASN A 249 17.86 -8.88 -23.94
N PHE A 250 18.31 -9.11 -22.72
CA PHE A 250 19.12 -8.13 -22.01
C PHE A 250 20.52 -8.03 -22.67
N ASP A 251 20.93 -6.80 -23.00
CA ASP A 251 22.26 -6.51 -23.49
C ASP A 251 23.16 -6.03 -22.36
N PRO A 252 24.15 -6.84 -21.91
CA PRO A 252 25.04 -6.47 -20.82
C PRO A 252 25.90 -5.23 -21.11
N SER A 253 26.11 -4.89 -22.39
CA SER A 253 26.92 -3.73 -22.78
C SER A 253 26.28 -2.40 -22.37
N LEU A 254 24.95 -2.36 -22.28
CA LEU A 254 24.23 -1.17 -21.81
C LEU A 254 24.46 -0.88 -20.32
N ALA A 255 24.64 -1.92 -19.51
CA ALA A 255 24.93 -1.76 -18.09
C ALA A 255 26.37 -1.30 -17.87
N ALA A 256 27.33 -1.79 -18.68
CA ALA A 256 28.72 -1.36 -18.62
C ALA A 256 28.91 0.10 -19.06
N ALA A 257 28.14 0.57 -20.03
CA ALA A 257 28.17 1.96 -20.48
C ALA A 257 27.64 2.92 -19.39
N ALA A 258 26.57 2.55 -18.69
CA ALA A 258 26.03 3.37 -17.61
C ALA A 258 26.95 3.49 -16.37
N SER A 259 27.78 2.47 -16.12
CA SER A 259 28.76 2.49 -15.02
C SER A 259 30.10 3.18 -15.36
N ALA A 260 30.33 3.52 -16.63
CA ALA A 260 31.52 4.22 -17.08
C ALA A 260 31.37 5.76 -17.11
N ASP A 261 30.13 6.25 -16.95
CA ASP A 261 29.78 7.68 -16.94
C ASP A 261 29.65 8.26 -15.51
N ASP A 262 29.81 7.43 -14.46
CA ASP A 262 29.91 7.84 -13.05
C ASP A 262 31.38 7.86 -12.60
#